data_df30c46d6deb8c98f6b6f34a8d08aa96
#
_entry.id   df30c46d6deb8c98f6b6f34a8d08aa96
#
_cell.length_a   1.000
_cell.length_b   1.000
_cell.length_c   1.000
_cell.angle_alpha   90.00
_cell.angle_beta   90.00
_cell.angle_gamma   90.00
#
_symmetry.space_group_name_H-M   'P 1'
#
loop_
_entity.id
_entity.type
_entity.pdbx_description
1 polymer ?
#
loop_
_entity_poly.entity_id
_entity_poly.type
_entity_poly.pdbx_seq_one_letter_code
_entity_poly.pdbx_strand_id
1 'polypeptide(L)'
;NNIKDDSWFFNTLPLVPILLYTLSTLHFPQVLINFFNTYSDTFDFVKGSDLLLAYITTMLFARNKFDKTYSGFAYFLFISALYVPLFLYKSKGAFFPAVLFIIFNVFFYGKFISKNKLKALSILIISVPIFLASTFNSYGNLTFKKAGMDGVSQPENLAQAVPDAFSVILNEKNTSEIFASFFISEGRLYSQEQMANWRLQIWQDVASDLFWNANYYQDSETYYLVREQLDRRNDIFLTGFGYSEILPAMNHWERQGNDGSNQNPHNFFVYALGRGGLFLALLVITFHTLTISYWYKKYKNFQILYLILPVLFAAFFDAAMESVRYPLIYYSFFGYFAKNGINK
;
A
#
# COMPACT_ATOMS: atom_id res chain seq x y z
N ASN A 1 5.92 -25.29 -20.94
CA ASN A 1 7.09 -25.39 -20.05
C ASN A 1 6.57 -25.44 -18.62
N ASN A 2 6.56 -26.64 -18.03
CA ASN A 2 6.32 -26.81 -16.60
C ASN A 2 7.57 -26.27 -15.88
N ILE A 3 7.48 -25.08 -15.31
CA ILE A 3 8.49 -24.63 -14.34
C ILE A 3 8.33 -25.63 -13.18
N LYS A 4 9.33 -26.48 -12.98
CA LYS A 4 9.33 -27.41 -11.85
C LYS A 4 9.36 -26.57 -10.57
N ASP A 5 8.45 -26.84 -9.65
CA ASP A 5 8.38 -26.16 -8.34
C ASP A 5 9.65 -26.31 -7.50
N ASP A 6 10.57 -27.15 -7.93
CA ASP A 6 11.88 -27.40 -7.30
C ASP A 6 13.02 -26.48 -7.83
N SER A 7 12.73 -25.46 -8.65
CA SER A 7 13.77 -24.51 -9.05
C SER A 7 14.30 -23.76 -7.82
N TRP A 8 15.62 -23.47 -7.80
CA TRP A 8 16.25 -22.69 -6.71
C TRP A 8 15.51 -21.38 -6.45
N PHE A 9 14.97 -20.75 -7.50
CA PHE A 9 14.18 -19.52 -7.43
C PHE A 9 12.98 -19.67 -6.50
N PHE A 10 12.17 -20.73 -6.67
CA PHE A 10 11.01 -20.96 -5.80
C PHE A 10 11.40 -21.34 -4.37
N ASN A 11 12.59 -21.91 -4.18
CA ASN A 11 13.09 -22.22 -2.85
C ASN A 11 13.55 -20.98 -2.08
N THR A 12 13.99 -19.94 -2.77
CA THR A 12 14.46 -18.69 -2.18
C THR A 12 13.35 -17.64 -1.96
N LEU A 13 12.21 -17.77 -2.63
CA LEU A 13 11.09 -16.80 -2.47
C LEU A 13 10.69 -16.52 -1.01
N PRO A 14 10.62 -17.49 -0.08
CA PRO A 14 10.33 -17.22 1.32
C PRO A 14 11.36 -16.31 2.03
N LEU A 15 12.57 -16.14 1.48
CA LEU A 15 13.59 -15.24 2.03
C LEU A 15 13.42 -13.79 1.56
N VAL A 16 12.68 -13.57 0.48
CA VAL A 16 12.49 -12.23 -0.11
C VAL A 16 11.93 -11.21 0.89
N PRO A 17 10.92 -11.52 1.71
CA PRO A 17 10.44 -10.56 2.70
C PRO A 17 11.53 -10.15 3.71
N ILE A 18 12.34 -11.09 4.17
CA ILE A 18 13.43 -10.80 5.11
C ILE A 18 14.46 -9.87 4.46
N LEU A 19 14.85 -10.16 3.21
CA LEU A 19 15.78 -9.32 2.46
C LEU A 19 15.21 -7.91 2.27
N LEU A 20 13.96 -7.79 1.81
CA LEU A 20 13.34 -6.49 1.57
C LEU A 20 13.11 -5.71 2.87
N TYR A 21 12.75 -6.38 3.98
CA TYR A 21 12.70 -5.77 5.29
C TYR A 21 14.06 -5.19 5.68
N THR A 22 15.12 -6.00 5.57
CA THR A 22 16.49 -5.55 5.89
C THR A 22 16.89 -4.35 5.04
N LEU A 23 16.70 -4.40 3.72
CA LEU A 23 17.00 -3.29 2.82
C LEU A 23 16.19 -2.02 3.14
N SER A 24 14.96 -2.18 3.63
CA SER A 24 14.09 -1.03 3.99
C SER A 24 14.45 -0.39 5.32
N THR A 25 15.14 -1.13 6.19
CA THR A 25 15.51 -0.68 7.54
C THR A 25 17.00 -0.41 7.70
N LEU A 26 17.82 -0.65 6.66
CA LEU A 26 19.24 -0.30 6.67
C LEU A 26 19.45 1.20 6.72
N HIS A 27 20.44 1.61 7.51
CA HIS A 27 20.98 2.97 7.47
C HIS A 27 21.96 3.08 6.29
N PHE A 28 21.52 3.76 5.25
CA PHE A 28 22.40 4.02 4.10
C PHE A 28 23.41 5.12 4.44
N PRO A 29 24.66 5.03 3.94
CA PRO A 29 25.63 6.10 4.05
C PRO A 29 25.08 7.43 3.50
N GLN A 30 25.32 8.53 4.20
CA GLN A 30 24.80 9.85 3.83
C GLN A 30 25.19 10.26 2.39
N VAL A 31 26.34 9.81 1.93
CA VAL A 31 26.81 10.06 0.55
C VAL A 31 25.86 9.47 -0.49
N LEU A 32 25.34 8.24 -0.25
CA LEU A 32 24.35 7.61 -1.13
C LEU A 32 22.99 8.32 -1.05
N ILE A 33 22.57 8.70 0.14
CA ILE A 33 21.33 9.45 0.33
C ILE A 33 21.40 10.77 -0.43
N ASN A 34 22.47 11.52 -0.28
CA ASN A 34 22.68 12.79 -0.96
C ASN A 34 22.73 12.62 -2.49
N PHE A 35 23.40 11.57 -2.99
CA PHE A 35 23.44 11.26 -4.41
C PHE A 35 22.02 11.03 -4.98
N PHE A 36 21.22 10.21 -4.32
CA PHE A 36 19.86 9.95 -4.78
C PHE A 36 18.93 11.16 -4.64
N ASN A 37 19.07 11.97 -3.58
CA ASN A 37 18.29 13.19 -3.39
C ASN A 37 18.61 14.28 -4.44
N THR A 38 19.73 14.17 -5.15
CA THR A 38 20.04 15.05 -6.29
C THR A 38 19.09 14.77 -7.48
N TYR A 39 18.55 13.54 -7.56
CA TYR A 39 17.71 13.09 -8.68
C TYR A 39 16.26 12.79 -8.28
N SER A 40 15.92 12.88 -7.01
CA SER A 40 14.59 12.60 -6.50
C SER A 40 14.36 13.31 -5.17
N ASP A 41 13.20 13.91 -4.98
CA ASP A 41 12.81 14.62 -3.75
C ASP A 41 12.76 13.68 -2.53
N THR A 42 12.62 12.38 -2.75
CA THR A 42 12.54 11.39 -1.69
C THR A 42 13.38 10.17 -2.02
N PHE A 43 14.35 9.87 -1.14
CA PHE A 43 15.05 8.60 -1.20
C PHE A 43 14.25 7.53 -0.45
N ASP A 44 13.62 6.65 -1.21
CA ASP A 44 12.99 5.45 -0.66
C ASP A 44 13.41 4.22 -1.49
N PHE A 45 14.32 3.42 -0.92
CA PHE A 45 14.89 2.27 -1.61
C PHE A 45 13.82 1.25 -2.01
N VAL A 46 12.84 1.01 -1.13
CA VAL A 46 11.67 0.15 -1.41
C VAL A 46 10.41 0.82 -0.90
N LYS A 47 9.49 1.14 -1.80
CA LYS A 47 8.20 1.75 -1.45
C LYS A 47 7.35 0.82 -0.58
N GLY A 48 6.50 1.40 0.27
CA GLY A 48 5.60 0.62 1.14
C GLY A 48 4.67 -0.32 0.37
N SER A 49 4.19 0.11 -0.79
CA SER A 49 3.36 -0.72 -1.69
C SER A 49 4.11 -1.93 -2.26
N ASP A 50 5.38 -1.76 -2.67
CA ASP A 50 6.22 -2.88 -3.14
C ASP A 50 6.47 -3.90 -2.02
N LEU A 51 6.75 -3.41 -0.80
CA LEU A 51 6.89 -4.26 0.39
C LEU A 51 5.61 -5.05 0.67
N LEU A 52 4.46 -4.41 0.55
CA LEU A 52 3.17 -5.06 0.73
C LEU A 52 2.94 -6.15 -0.31
N LEU A 53 3.21 -5.86 -1.58
CA LEU A 53 3.07 -6.85 -2.65
C LEU A 53 3.99 -8.05 -2.45
N ALA A 54 5.25 -7.81 -2.08
CA ALA A 54 6.19 -8.87 -1.75
C ALA A 54 5.73 -9.68 -0.53
N TYR A 55 5.23 -9.02 0.52
CA TYR A 55 4.68 -9.67 1.69
C TYR A 55 3.50 -10.59 1.33
N ILE A 56 2.50 -10.09 0.59
CA ILE A 56 1.32 -10.86 0.21
C ILE A 56 1.70 -12.05 -0.69
N THR A 57 2.46 -11.81 -1.75
CA THR A 57 2.79 -12.84 -2.74
C THR A 57 3.65 -13.94 -2.17
N THR A 58 4.65 -13.60 -1.35
CA THR A 58 5.52 -14.60 -0.72
C THR A 58 4.80 -15.38 0.38
N MET A 59 3.87 -14.74 1.11
CA MET A 59 3.01 -15.45 2.07
C MET A 59 2.09 -16.46 1.40
N LEU A 60 1.43 -16.08 0.31
CA LEU A 60 0.58 -16.99 -0.45
C LEU A 60 1.39 -18.13 -1.06
N PHE A 61 2.61 -17.83 -1.52
CA PHE A 61 3.54 -18.84 -2.01
C PHE A 61 4.00 -19.80 -0.88
N ALA A 62 4.40 -19.26 0.27
CA ALA A 62 4.80 -20.05 1.43
C ALA A 62 3.67 -20.94 1.93
N ARG A 63 2.41 -20.50 1.84
CA ARG A 63 1.24 -21.35 2.12
C ARG A 63 1.19 -22.61 1.25
N ASN A 64 1.50 -22.48 -0.04
CA ASN A 64 1.57 -23.63 -0.94
C ASN A 64 2.71 -24.58 -0.57
N LYS A 65 3.84 -24.03 -0.09
CA LYS A 65 5.03 -24.81 0.24
C LYS A 65 4.95 -25.49 1.62
N PHE A 66 4.45 -24.78 2.63
CA PHE A 66 4.42 -25.26 4.02
C PHE A 66 3.07 -25.88 4.40
N ASP A 67 2.05 -25.77 3.54
CA ASP A 67 0.67 -26.14 3.82
C ASP A 67 0.13 -25.51 5.12
N LYS A 68 -0.95 -26.04 5.70
CA LYS A 68 -1.54 -25.59 6.98
C LYS A 68 -0.82 -26.18 8.19
N THR A 69 0.49 -26.31 8.11
CA THR A 69 1.33 -26.90 9.14
C THR A 69 1.80 -25.86 10.16
N TYR A 70 2.40 -26.36 11.21
CA TYR A 70 3.06 -25.51 12.22
C TYR A 70 4.07 -24.52 11.61
N SER A 71 4.89 -24.97 10.66
CA SER A 71 5.88 -24.14 9.98
C SER A 71 5.28 -23.01 9.15
N GLY A 72 4.17 -23.28 8.45
CA GLY A 72 3.47 -22.23 7.69
C GLY A 72 2.88 -21.15 8.58
N PHE A 73 2.28 -21.53 9.71
CA PHE A 73 1.75 -20.58 10.68
C PHE A 73 2.86 -19.79 11.38
N ALA A 74 3.96 -20.45 11.74
CA ALA A 74 5.13 -19.79 12.35
C ALA A 74 5.74 -18.77 11.37
N TYR A 75 5.94 -19.13 10.12
CA TYR A 75 6.42 -18.23 9.07
C TYR A 75 5.49 -17.02 8.92
N PHE A 76 4.17 -17.26 8.85
CA PHE A 76 3.18 -16.19 8.77
C PHE A 76 3.31 -15.21 9.94
N LEU A 77 3.34 -15.67 11.18
CA LEU A 77 3.41 -14.80 12.34
C LEU A 77 4.74 -14.05 12.44
N PHE A 78 5.88 -14.69 12.14
CA PHE A 78 7.19 -14.06 12.24
C PHE A 78 7.37 -12.96 11.19
N ILE A 79 6.98 -13.21 9.93
CA ILE A 79 7.05 -12.17 8.90
C ILE A 79 6.02 -11.07 9.16
N SER A 80 4.81 -11.39 9.64
CA SER A 80 3.84 -10.37 10.03
C SER A 80 4.36 -9.51 11.19
N ALA A 81 5.04 -10.10 12.19
CA ALA A 81 5.66 -9.38 13.28
C ALA A 81 6.77 -8.42 12.82
N LEU A 82 7.50 -8.77 11.76
CA LEU A 82 8.48 -7.87 11.14
C LEU A 82 7.81 -6.73 10.38
N TYR A 83 6.76 -7.02 9.60
CA TYR A 83 6.23 -6.08 8.61
C TYR A 83 5.17 -5.12 9.17
N VAL A 84 4.39 -5.53 10.19
CA VAL A 84 3.33 -4.68 10.75
C VAL A 84 3.87 -3.35 11.30
N PRO A 85 4.93 -3.32 12.13
CA PRO A 85 5.52 -2.06 12.56
C PRO A 85 6.10 -1.25 11.40
N LEU A 86 6.76 -1.92 10.45
CA LEU A 86 7.32 -1.26 9.27
C LEU A 86 6.24 -0.55 8.45
N PHE A 87 5.10 -1.22 8.19
CA PHE A 87 3.99 -0.60 7.46
C PHE A 87 3.37 0.56 8.23
N LEU A 88 3.16 0.40 9.54
CA LEU A 88 2.58 1.45 10.37
C LEU A 88 3.38 2.75 10.31
N TYR A 89 4.70 2.65 10.39
CA TYR A 89 5.57 3.83 10.41
C TYR A 89 6.00 4.31 9.02
N LYS A 90 6.14 3.40 8.04
CA LYS A 90 6.63 3.75 6.71
C LYS A 90 5.53 4.16 5.74
N SER A 91 4.39 3.46 5.76
CA SER A 91 3.33 3.67 4.77
C SER A 91 1.96 3.30 5.31
N LYS A 92 1.17 4.30 5.64
CA LYS A 92 -0.23 4.13 6.05
C LYS A 92 -1.06 3.42 4.97
N GLY A 93 -0.78 3.72 3.69
CA GLY A 93 -1.43 3.07 2.54
C GLY A 93 -1.12 1.59 2.39
N ALA A 94 -0.01 1.09 2.95
CA ALA A 94 0.31 -0.33 3.01
C ALA A 94 -0.18 -1.01 4.30
N PHE A 95 -0.31 -0.26 5.39
CA PHE A 95 -0.69 -0.81 6.69
C PHE A 95 -2.09 -1.43 6.70
N PHE A 96 -3.11 -0.70 6.27
CA PHE A 96 -4.48 -1.21 6.28
C PHE A 96 -4.69 -2.43 5.38
N PRO A 97 -4.18 -2.46 4.13
CA PRO A 97 -4.22 -3.67 3.32
C PRO A 97 -3.45 -4.84 3.93
N ALA A 98 -2.33 -4.59 4.63
CA ALA A 98 -1.62 -5.64 5.35
C ALA A 98 -2.45 -6.21 6.51
N VAL A 99 -3.15 -5.37 7.27
CA VAL A 99 -4.07 -5.81 8.33
C VAL A 99 -5.21 -6.65 7.74
N LEU A 100 -5.80 -6.22 6.63
CA LEU A 100 -6.82 -7.02 5.92
C LEU A 100 -6.28 -8.39 5.52
N PHE A 101 -5.07 -8.44 4.97
CA PHE A 101 -4.42 -9.70 4.59
C PHE A 101 -4.12 -10.59 5.80
N ILE A 102 -3.71 -10.01 6.94
CA ILE A 102 -3.51 -10.74 8.20
C ILE A 102 -4.82 -11.36 8.68
N ILE A 103 -5.91 -10.61 8.67
CA ILE A 103 -7.23 -11.11 9.04
C ILE A 103 -7.59 -12.33 8.19
N PHE A 104 -7.42 -12.26 6.86
CA PHE A 104 -7.65 -13.40 5.98
C PHE A 104 -6.78 -14.62 6.33
N ASN A 105 -5.51 -14.41 6.68
CA ASN A 105 -4.64 -15.51 7.09
C ASN A 105 -5.01 -16.10 8.46
N VAL A 106 -5.46 -15.29 9.41
CA VAL A 106 -5.98 -15.79 10.69
C VAL A 106 -7.19 -16.71 10.46
N PHE A 107 -8.12 -16.32 9.60
CA PHE A 107 -9.23 -17.19 9.22
C PHE A 107 -8.74 -18.48 8.53
N PHE A 108 -7.77 -18.37 7.64
CA PHE A 108 -7.19 -19.52 6.99
C PHE A 108 -6.57 -20.52 7.99
N TYR A 109 -5.79 -20.04 8.95
CA TYR A 109 -5.19 -20.87 9.99
C TYR A 109 -6.12 -21.19 11.17
N GLY A 110 -7.38 -20.75 11.15
CA GLY A 110 -8.32 -20.88 12.25
C GLY A 110 -8.50 -22.33 12.74
N LYS A 111 -8.57 -23.30 11.81
CA LYS A 111 -8.65 -24.74 12.16
C LYS A 111 -7.36 -25.24 12.84
N PHE A 112 -6.20 -24.76 12.44
CA PHE A 112 -4.92 -25.09 13.08
C PHE A 112 -4.88 -24.51 14.49
N ILE A 113 -5.21 -23.22 14.65
CA ILE A 113 -5.23 -22.50 15.92
C ILE A 113 -6.17 -23.20 16.92
N SER A 114 -7.39 -23.53 16.50
CA SER A 114 -8.39 -24.17 17.37
C SER A 114 -7.96 -25.55 17.85
N LYS A 115 -7.30 -26.35 17.00
CA LYS A 115 -6.84 -27.70 17.31
C LYS A 115 -5.52 -27.73 18.08
N ASN A 116 -4.67 -26.72 17.93
CA ASN A 116 -3.31 -26.70 18.46
C ASN A 116 -3.04 -25.44 19.28
N LYS A 117 -3.92 -25.09 20.20
CA LYS A 117 -3.90 -23.84 20.96
C LYS A 117 -2.55 -23.55 21.62
N LEU A 118 -1.94 -24.52 22.30
CA LEU A 118 -0.64 -24.36 22.96
C LEU A 118 0.49 -24.07 21.98
N LYS A 119 0.51 -24.78 20.83
CA LYS A 119 1.51 -24.53 19.78
C LYS A 119 1.30 -23.18 19.12
N ALA A 120 0.06 -22.77 18.87
CA ALA A 120 -0.24 -21.45 18.35
C ALA A 120 0.17 -20.34 19.33
N LEU A 121 -0.09 -20.53 20.61
CA LEU A 121 0.32 -19.61 21.67
C LEU A 121 1.85 -19.50 21.77
N SER A 122 2.58 -20.62 21.70
CA SER A 122 4.06 -20.59 21.76
C SER A 122 4.65 -19.81 20.57
N ILE A 123 4.11 -19.98 19.36
CA ILE A 123 4.55 -19.19 18.19
C ILE A 123 4.24 -17.71 18.40
N LEU A 124 3.05 -17.38 18.91
CA LEU A 124 2.68 -16.00 19.20
C LEU A 124 3.65 -15.36 20.21
N ILE A 125 3.96 -16.05 21.31
CA ILE A 125 4.93 -15.58 22.32
C ILE A 125 6.30 -15.34 21.70
N ILE A 126 6.78 -16.23 20.82
CA ILE A 126 8.06 -16.06 20.13
C ILE A 126 8.00 -14.89 19.12
N SER A 127 6.85 -14.60 18.54
CA SER A 127 6.69 -13.47 17.60
C SER A 127 6.71 -12.11 18.28
N VAL A 128 6.40 -12.02 19.58
CA VAL A 128 6.40 -10.74 20.33
C VAL A 128 7.78 -10.06 20.36
N PRO A 129 8.89 -10.73 20.72
CA PRO A 129 10.21 -10.11 20.64
C PRO A 129 10.57 -9.61 19.23
N ILE A 130 10.18 -10.35 18.19
CA ILE A 130 10.40 -9.96 16.80
C ILE A 130 9.62 -8.67 16.48
N PHE A 131 8.36 -8.59 16.92
CA PHE A 131 7.53 -7.40 16.76
C PHE A 131 8.14 -6.19 17.48
N LEU A 132 8.58 -6.35 18.72
CA LEU A 132 9.20 -5.28 19.50
C LEU A 132 10.52 -4.81 18.86
N ALA A 133 11.36 -5.73 18.42
CA ALA A 133 12.60 -5.40 17.71
C ALA A 133 12.33 -4.69 16.40
N SER A 134 11.31 -5.13 15.65
CA SER A 134 10.89 -4.45 14.41
C SER A 134 10.32 -3.06 14.70
N THR A 135 9.54 -2.89 15.76
CA THR A 135 9.01 -1.58 16.18
C THR A 135 10.14 -0.61 16.46
N PHE A 136 11.11 -1.02 17.28
CA PHE A 136 12.30 -0.22 17.55
C PHE A 136 13.06 0.17 16.29
N ASN A 137 13.35 -0.81 15.44
CA ASN A 137 14.11 -0.59 14.22
C ASN A 137 13.34 0.31 13.21
N SER A 138 12.05 0.10 13.04
CA SER A 138 11.22 0.89 12.13
C SER A 138 11.04 2.33 12.63
N TYR A 139 10.81 2.53 13.93
CA TYR A 139 10.67 3.84 14.55
C TYR A 139 11.98 4.63 14.49
N GLY A 140 13.11 4.01 14.86
CA GLY A 140 14.44 4.61 14.77
C GLY A 140 14.81 5.04 13.33
N ASN A 141 14.46 4.23 12.33
CA ASN A 141 14.67 4.58 10.92
C ASN A 141 13.82 5.77 10.46
N LEU A 142 12.59 5.90 10.94
CA LEU A 142 11.74 7.05 10.61
C LEU A 142 12.25 8.33 11.22
N THR A 143 12.69 8.30 12.45
CA THR A 143 13.31 9.46 13.11
C THR A 143 14.59 9.88 12.43
N PHE A 144 15.39 8.93 11.96
CA PHE A 144 16.60 9.21 11.19
C PHE A 144 16.32 9.81 9.80
N LYS A 145 15.32 9.29 9.07
CA LYS A 145 14.92 9.82 7.75
C LYS A 145 14.23 11.18 7.83
N LYS A 146 13.58 11.49 8.93
CA LYS A 146 12.99 12.79 9.24
C LYS A 146 13.97 13.77 9.92
N ALA A 147 15.23 13.43 10.02
CA ALA A 147 16.26 14.26 10.67
C ALA A 147 16.54 15.61 9.98
N GLY A 148 15.87 15.91 8.86
CA GLY A 148 15.71 17.28 8.36
C GLY A 148 14.57 18.05 9.05
N MET A 149 13.79 17.41 9.92
CA MET A 149 12.82 18.06 10.81
C MET A 149 13.47 18.18 12.18
N ASP A 150 13.96 19.37 12.49
CA ASP A 150 14.55 19.72 13.77
C ASP A 150 13.67 19.25 14.93
N GLY A 151 14.22 18.40 15.80
CA GLY A 151 13.67 18.16 17.12
C GLY A 151 13.24 16.76 17.51
N VAL A 152 13.37 15.73 16.68
CA VAL A 152 13.08 14.36 17.10
C VAL A 152 14.39 13.63 17.45
N SER A 153 14.69 13.53 18.75
CA SER A 153 15.79 12.71 19.25
C SER A 153 15.54 11.23 18.96
N GLN A 154 16.55 10.51 18.48
CA GLN A 154 16.45 9.05 18.37
C GLN A 154 16.32 8.45 19.76
N PRO A 155 15.46 7.42 19.94
CA PRO A 155 15.40 6.70 21.20
C PRO A 155 16.73 5.97 21.44
N GLU A 156 17.30 6.15 22.62
CA GLU A 156 18.60 5.58 22.97
C GLU A 156 18.56 4.06 23.19
N ASN A 157 17.38 3.53 23.50
CA ASN A 157 17.21 2.11 23.79
C ASN A 157 15.77 1.62 23.50
N LEU A 158 15.61 0.29 23.46
CA LEU A 158 14.32 -0.36 23.19
C LEU A 158 13.25 -0.04 24.27
N ALA A 159 13.67 0.11 25.53
CA ALA A 159 12.73 0.39 26.63
C ALA A 159 12.07 1.77 26.48
N GLN A 160 12.75 2.72 25.86
CA GLN A 160 12.23 4.06 25.56
C GLN A 160 11.47 4.08 24.22
N ALA A 161 12.03 3.46 23.19
CA ALA A 161 11.45 3.49 21.83
C ALA A 161 10.06 2.87 21.74
N VAL A 162 9.80 1.77 22.46
CA VAL A 162 8.51 1.08 22.40
C VAL A 162 7.38 1.90 23.03
N PRO A 163 7.50 2.42 24.26
CA PRO A 163 6.51 3.33 24.82
C PRO A 163 6.29 4.58 23.97
N ASP A 164 7.36 5.20 23.47
CA ASP A 164 7.28 6.40 22.61
C ASP A 164 6.53 6.11 21.32
N ALA A 165 6.84 4.99 20.66
CA ALA A 165 6.14 4.56 19.46
C ALA A 165 4.64 4.32 19.68
N PHE A 166 4.28 3.72 20.82
CA PHE A 166 2.86 3.52 21.19
C PHE A 166 2.19 4.81 21.62
N SER A 167 2.89 5.72 22.31
CA SER A 167 2.34 7.01 22.71
C SER A 167 1.97 7.87 21.51
N VAL A 168 2.73 7.81 20.42
CA VAL A 168 2.41 8.47 19.14
C VAL A 168 1.08 7.96 18.57
N ILE A 169 0.80 6.66 18.71
CA ILE A 169 -0.45 6.06 18.23
C ILE A 169 -1.64 6.39 19.14
N LEU A 170 -1.40 6.41 20.44
CA LEU A 170 -2.47 6.56 21.45
C LEU A 170 -2.82 8.02 21.76
N ASN A 171 -1.96 8.96 21.42
CA ASN A 171 -2.24 10.39 21.60
C ASN A 171 -3.33 10.84 20.62
N GLU A 172 -4.43 11.42 21.10
CA GLU A 172 -5.58 11.81 20.30
C GLU A 172 -5.20 12.76 19.14
N LYS A 173 -4.34 13.73 19.38
CA LYS A 173 -3.82 14.63 18.35
C LYS A 173 -3.01 13.88 17.28
N ASN A 174 -2.14 12.98 17.70
CA ASN A 174 -1.33 12.18 16.79
C ASN A 174 -2.15 11.09 16.08
N THR A 175 -3.19 10.58 16.72
CA THR A 175 -4.09 9.60 16.09
C THR A 175 -4.83 10.23 14.90
N SER A 176 -5.27 11.48 15.01
CA SER A 176 -5.90 12.20 13.89
C SER A 176 -4.90 12.49 12.76
N GLU A 177 -3.61 12.63 13.07
CA GLU A 177 -2.52 12.79 12.09
C GLU A 177 -2.09 11.46 11.46
N ILE A 178 -2.24 10.35 12.17
CA ILE A 178 -1.89 9.00 11.69
C ILE A 178 -3.05 8.40 10.90
N PHE A 179 -4.27 8.51 11.42
CA PHE A 179 -5.48 7.98 10.80
C PHE A 179 -6.31 9.14 10.26
N ALA A 180 -6.70 9.05 9.00
CA ALA A 180 -7.53 10.06 8.36
C ALA A 180 -8.84 10.25 9.15
N SER A 181 -9.08 11.46 9.63
CA SER A 181 -10.36 11.86 10.23
C SER A 181 -11.12 12.71 9.23
N PHE A 182 -12.28 12.21 8.79
CA PHE A 182 -13.05 12.80 7.71
C PHE A 182 -14.14 13.73 8.24
N PHE A 183 -14.33 14.87 7.57
CA PHE A 183 -15.44 15.76 7.79
C PHE A 183 -15.90 16.39 6.48
N ILE A 184 -17.15 16.85 6.42
CA ILE A 184 -17.72 17.51 5.25
C ILE A 184 -17.83 19.00 5.53
N SER A 185 -17.31 19.82 4.62
CA SER A 185 -17.46 21.27 4.62
C SER A 185 -17.73 21.74 3.20
N GLU A 186 -18.69 22.65 3.04
CA GLU A 186 -19.06 23.24 1.75
C GLU A 186 -19.36 22.20 0.64
N GLY A 187 -19.92 21.04 1.04
CA GLY A 187 -20.25 19.97 0.11
C GLY A 187 -19.05 19.13 -0.36
N ARG A 188 -17.87 19.33 0.21
CA ARG A 188 -16.66 18.56 -0.06
C ARG A 188 -16.23 17.76 1.17
N LEU A 189 -15.57 16.62 0.91
CA LEU A 189 -14.98 15.77 1.93
C LEU A 189 -13.55 16.21 2.21
N TYR A 190 -13.24 16.42 3.47
CA TYR A 190 -11.91 16.79 3.96
C TYR A 190 -11.40 15.77 4.98
N SER A 191 -10.10 15.81 5.25
CA SER A 191 -9.45 15.08 6.34
C SER A 191 -8.58 16.02 7.17
N GLN A 192 -8.49 15.77 8.49
CA GLN A 192 -7.52 16.48 9.35
C GLN A 192 -6.08 16.06 9.07
N GLU A 193 -5.87 14.85 8.51
CA GLU A 193 -4.56 14.39 8.08
C GLU A 193 -4.21 15.03 6.74
N GLN A 194 -3.12 15.80 6.71
CA GLN A 194 -2.75 16.65 5.58
C GLN A 194 -2.61 15.90 4.24
N MET A 195 -1.93 14.75 4.25
CA MET A 195 -1.72 13.96 3.02
C MET A 195 -3.00 13.28 2.53
N ALA A 196 -3.86 12.82 3.45
CA ALA A 196 -5.17 12.29 3.08
C ALA A 196 -6.05 13.41 2.53
N ASN A 197 -6.03 14.60 3.16
CA ASN A 197 -6.79 15.74 2.67
C ASN A 197 -6.35 16.15 1.26
N TRP A 198 -5.06 16.28 1.03
CA TRP A 198 -4.51 16.61 -0.28
C TRP A 198 -4.98 15.62 -1.37
N ARG A 199 -4.96 14.32 -1.10
CA ARG A 199 -5.47 13.28 -2.02
C ARG A 199 -6.97 13.40 -2.24
N LEU A 200 -7.74 13.60 -1.19
CA LEU A 200 -9.20 13.74 -1.28
C LEU A 200 -9.61 14.93 -2.16
N GLN A 201 -8.90 16.05 -2.06
CA GLN A 201 -9.17 17.20 -2.90
C GLN A 201 -8.91 16.88 -4.39
N ILE A 202 -7.79 16.23 -4.70
CA ILE A 202 -7.49 15.78 -6.07
C ILE A 202 -8.55 14.83 -6.60
N TRP A 203 -8.94 13.82 -5.80
CA TRP A 203 -9.93 12.82 -6.24
C TRP A 203 -11.29 13.43 -6.54
N GLN A 204 -11.72 14.37 -5.70
CA GLN A 204 -12.97 15.10 -5.91
C GLN A 204 -12.89 16.02 -7.11
N ASP A 205 -11.74 16.62 -7.38
CA ASP A 205 -11.56 17.46 -8.58
C ASP A 205 -11.54 16.62 -9.85
N VAL A 206 -10.88 15.46 -9.89
CA VAL A 206 -10.96 14.54 -11.03
C VAL A 206 -12.40 14.11 -11.26
N ALA A 207 -13.16 13.80 -10.23
CA ALA A 207 -14.57 13.46 -10.35
C ALA A 207 -15.39 14.66 -10.86
N SER A 208 -15.13 15.85 -10.33
CA SER A 208 -15.80 17.08 -10.75
C SER A 208 -15.51 17.42 -12.22
N ASP A 209 -14.27 17.26 -12.65
CA ASP A 209 -13.86 17.44 -14.05
C ASP A 209 -14.63 16.51 -15.00
N LEU A 210 -14.79 15.24 -14.61
CA LEU A 210 -15.41 14.24 -15.47
C LEU A 210 -16.94 14.30 -15.46
N PHE A 211 -17.55 14.47 -14.27
CA PHE A 211 -19.01 14.35 -14.13
C PHE A 211 -19.75 15.67 -14.31
N TRP A 212 -19.11 16.78 -13.96
CA TRP A 212 -19.77 18.10 -13.93
C TRP A 212 -19.08 19.13 -14.84
N ASN A 213 -18.04 18.73 -15.57
CA ASN A 213 -17.25 19.64 -16.40
C ASN A 213 -16.79 20.89 -15.62
N ALA A 214 -16.36 20.69 -14.39
CA ALA A 214 -15.97 21.77 -13.51
C ALA A 214 -14.74 21.38 -12.69
N ASN A 215 -13.84 22.32 -12.46
CA ASN A 215 -12.68 22.14 -11.59
C ASN A 215 -12.74 23.08 -10.40
N TYR A 216 -12.16 22.68 -9.29
CA TYR A 216 -12.05 23.47 -8.08
C TYR A 216 -10.58 23.81 -7.86
N TYR A 217 -10.28 25.09 -7.86
CA TYR A 217 -8.96 25.61 -7.52
C TYR A 217 -8.99 26.23 -6.13
N GLN A 218 -7.96 25.98 -5.35
CA GLN A 218 -7.73 26.74 -4.14
C GLN A 218 -6.92 27.97 -4.53
N ASP A 219 -7.50 29.14 -4.36
CA ASP A 219 -6.77 30.39 -4.51
C ASP A 219 -5.81 30.54 -3.31
N SER A 220 -4.52 30.69 -3.61
CA SER A 220 -3.46 30.80 -2.59
C SER A 220 -3.61 32.00 -1.67
N GLU A 221 -4.30 33.05 -2.09
CA GLU A 221 -4.49 34.27 -1.32
C GLU A 221 -5.74 34.24 -0.42
N THR A 222 -6.80 33.52 -0.80
CA THR A 222 -8.09 33.61 -0.13
C THR A 222 -8.54 32.32 0.57
N TYR A 223 -7.86 31.19 0.36
CA TYR A 223 -8.28 29.87 0.83
C TYR A 223 -9.69 29.45 0.38
N TYR A 224 -10.30 30.15 -0.57
CA TYR A 224 -11.58 29.78 -1.15
C TYR A 224 -11.39 28.87 -2.35
N LEU A 225 -12.21 27.82 -2.41
CA LEU A 225 -12.25 26.97 -3.59
C LEU A 225 -13.12 27.64 -4.65
N VAL A 226 -12.48 28.01 -5.76
CA VAL A 226 -13.21 28.56 -6.92
C VAL A 226 -13.58 27.43 -7.83
N ARG A 227 -14.85 27.34 -8.20
CA ARG A 227 -15.35 26.44 -9.21
C ARG A 227 -15.27 27.12 -10.56
N GLU A 228 -14.44 26.62 -11.43
CA GLU A 228 -14.36 27.05 -12.82
C GLU A 228 -15.04 26.05 -13.74
N GLN A 229 -15.97 26.53 -14.56
CA GLN A 229 -16.60 25.71 -15.57
C GLN A 229 -15.68 25.62 -16.79
N LEU A 230 -15.39 24.40 -17.22
CA LEU A 230 -14.42 24.14 -18.26
C LEU A 230 -15.15 23.86 -19.59
N ASP A 231 -14.69 24.48 -20.67
CA ASP A 231 -15.18 24.19 -22.01
C ASP A 231 -14.48 22.93 -22.54
N ARG A 232 -15.17 21.79 -22.47
CA ARG A 232 -14.62 20.47 -22.79
C ARG A 232 -15.55 19.66 -23.69
N ARG A 233 -14.95 18.65 -24.32
CA ARG A 233 -15.67 17.68 -25.13
C ARG A 233 -16.66 16.87 -24.27
N ASN A 234 -17.83 16.63 -24.81
CA ASN A 234 -18.91 15.89 -24.14
C ASN A 234 -18.60 14.39 -23.92
N ASP A 235 -17.59 13.85 -24.61
CA ASP A 235 -17.21 12.44 -24.51
C ASP A 235 -16.19 12.12 -23.41
N ILE A 236 -15.65 13.14 -22.74
CA ILE A 236 -14.63 12.97 -21.67
C ILE A 236 -15.11 12.03 -20.57
N PHE A 237 -16.38 12.07 -20.21
CA PHE A 237 -16.94 11.14 -19.24
C PHE A 237 -16.74 9.67 -19.63
N LEU A 238 -16.87 9.34 -20.91
CA LEU A 238 -16.73 7.96 -21.41
C LEU A 238 -15.27 7.59 -21.66
N THR A 239 -14.48 8.50 -22.22
CA THR A 239 -13.13 8.21 -22.74
C THR A 239 -12.00 8.77 -21.87
N GLY A 240 -12.28 9.62 -20.89
CA GLY A 240 -11.31 10.31 -20.06
C GLY A 240 -10.48 11.34 -20.80
N PHE A 241 -9.46 11.87 -20.13
CA PHE A 241 -8.53 12.87 -20.67
C PHE A 241 -7.43 12.27 -21.56
N GLY A 242 -7.29 10.95 -21.59
CA GLY A 242 -6.18 10.29 -22.28
C GLY A 242 -4.87 10.33 -21.49
N TYR A 243 -3.78 9.93 -22.17
CA TYR A 243 -2.45 9.79 -21.56
C TYR A 243 -1.45 10.86 -22.05
N SER A 244 -1.83 11.68 -23.01
CA SER A 244 -0.94 12.69 -23.61
C SER A 244 -0.76 13.95 -22.75
N GLU A 245 -1.72 14.24 -21.89
CA GLU A 245 -1.74 15.47 -21.08
C GLU A 245 -1.80 15.14 -19.58
N ILE A 246 -1.41 16.11 -18.76
CA ILE A 246 -1.59 16.02 -17.31
C ILE A 246 -3.09 16.09 -17.01
N LEU A 247 -3.57 15.30 -16.04
CA LEU A 247 -4.95 15.42 -15.59
C LEU A 247 -5.21 16.85 -15.11
N PRO A 248 -6.31 17.51 -15.54
CA PRO A 248 -6.58 18.90 -15.17
C PRO A 248 -6.52 19.16 -13.66
N ALA A 249 -7.08 18.25 -12.87
CA ALA A 249 -6.98 18.30 -11.43
C ALA A 249 -5.53 18.31 -10.89
N MET A 250 -4.55 17.83 -11.66
CA MET A 250 -3.13 17.82 -11.31
C MET A 250 -2.34 19.00 -11.91
N ASN A 251 -2.98 19.83 -12.73
CA ASN A 251 -2.30 20.92 -13.42
C ASN A 251 -2.07 22.16 -12.54
N HIS A 252 -2.13 22.02 -11.23
CA HIS A 252 -1.83 23.07 -10.26
C HIS A 252 -0.44 22.83 -9.65
N TRP A 253 0.38 23.89 -9.57
CA TRP A 253 1.77 23.79 -9.09
C TRP A 253 1.90 23.15 -7.70
N GLU A 254 0.97 23.41 -6.78
CA GLU A 254 0.95 22.80 -5.43
C GLU A 254 0.70 21.29 -5.45
N ARG A 255 0.19 20.76 -6.55
CA ARG A 255 -0.13 19.32 -6.70
C ARG A 255 0.94 18.54 -7.43
N GLN A 256 1.80 19.22 -8.17
CA GLN A 256 2.83 18.59 -8.99
C GLN A 256 4.09 18.20 -8.20
N GLY A 257 4.17 18.56 -6.93
CA GLY A 257 5.37 18.39 -6.11
C GLY A 257 6.40 19.46 -6.40
N ASN A 258 7.49 19.50 -5.60
CA ASN A 258 8.51 20.52 -5.70
C ASN A 258 9.29 20.51 -7.04
N ASP A 259 9.35 19.34 -7.68
CA ASP A 259 10.05 19.10 -8.95
C ASP A 259 9.12 19.06 -10.17
N GLY A 260 7.82 19.28 -10.01
CA GLY A 260 6.83 19.17 -11.07
C GLY A 260 6.57 17.75 -11.58
N SER A 261 7.15 16.73 -10.97
CA SER A 261 7.09 15.35 -11.45
C SER A 261 5.83 14.59 -11.05
N ASN A 262 5.10 15.09 -10.05
CA ASN A 262 3.91 14.41 -9.53
C ASN A 262 2.68 14.71 -10.41
N GLN A 263 2.36 13.77 -11.28
CA GLN A 263 1.25 13.88 -12.25
C GLN A 263 0.09 12.91 -11.94
N ASN A 264 0.17 12.21 -10.82
CA ASN A 264 -0.74 11.12 -10.47
C ASN A 264 -1.60 11.44 -9.25
N PRO A 265 -2.89 11.09 -9.25
CA PRO A 265 -3.81 11.33 -8.13
C PRO A 265 -3.56 10.41 -6.92
N HIS A 266 -2.52 9.58 -6.93
CA HIS A 266 -2.23 8.58 -5.88
C HIS A 266 -3.41 7.65 -5.54
N ASN A 267 -4.20 7.31 -6.57
CA ASN A 267 -5.30 6.37 -6.50
C ASN A 267 -5.51 5.78 -7.90
N PHE A 268 -5.25 4.50 -8.05
CA PHE A 268 -5.34 3.82 -9.34
C PHE A 268 -6.75 3.90 -9.97
N PHE A 269 -7.80 3.83 -9.19
CA PHE A 269 -9.17 3.87 -9.71
C PHE A 269 -9.53 5.29 -10.21
N VAL A 270 -9.14 6.31 -9.46
CA VAL A 270 -9.30 7.71 -9.87
C VAL A 270 -8.43 8.00 -11.10
N TYR A 271 -7.22 7.46 -11.13
CA TYR A 271 -6.33 7.57 -12.29
C TYR A 271 -6.93 6.91 -13.53
N ALA A 272 -7.39 5.67 -13.41
CA ALA A 272 -8.03 4.94 -14.51
C ALA A 272 -9.28 5.68 -15.02
N LEU A 273 -10.09 6.18 -14.07
CA LEU A 273 -11.27 6.98 -14.40
C LEU A 273 -10.88 8.29 -15.10
N GLY A 274 -9.90 9.03 -14.59
CA GLY A 274 -9.42 10.27 -15.20
C GLY A 274 -8.81 10.05 -16.59
N ARG A 275 -7.98 9.00 -16.75
CA ARG A 275 -7.28 8.72 -18.01
C ARG A 275 -8.16 8.12 -19.10
N GLY A 276 -8.99 7.15 -18.75
CA GLY A 276 -9.77 6.36 -19.70
C GLY A 276 -11.28 6.43 -19.49
N GLY A 277 -11.74 7.34 -18.65
CA GLY A 277 -13.16 7.54 -18.38
C GLY A 277 -13.84 6.30 -17.79
N LEU A 278 -15.15 6.29 -17.91
CA LEU A 278 -15.98 5.17 -17.47
C LEU A 278 -15.59 3.86 -18.18
N PHE A 279 -15.15 3.92 -19.43
CA PHE A 279 -14.78 2.75 -20.21
C PHE A 279 -13.61 1.98 -19.56
N LEU A 280 -12.51 2.67 -19.22
CA LEU A 280 -11.35 2.02 -18.58
C LEU A 280 -11.68 1.54 -17.16
N ALA A 281 -12.44 2.31 -16.40
CA ALA A 281 -12.88 1.90 -15.07
C ALA A 281 -13.70 0.59 -15.13
N LEU A 282 -14.64 0.48 -16.09
CA LEU A 282 -15.41 -0.74 -16.31
C LEU A 282 -14.54 -1.91 -16.77
N LEU A 283 -13.53 -1.68 -17.62
CA LEU A 283 -12.59 -2.73 -18.03
C LEU A 283 -11.83 -3.30 -16.83
N VAL A 284 -11.32 -2.44 -15.94
CA VAL A 284 -10.60 -2.88 -14.73
C VAL A 284 -11.52 -3.72 -13.84
N ILE A 285 -12.74 -3.27 -13.58
CA ILE A 285 -13.73 -4.01 -12.77
C ILE A 285 -14.07 -5.36 -13.42
N THR A 286 -14.36 -5.33 -14.73
CA THR A 286 -14.73 -6.52 -15.51
C THR A 286 -13.60 -7.55 -15.48
N PHE A 287 -12.36 -7.14 -15.72
CA PHE A 287 -11.20 -8.02 -15.68
C PHE A 287 -11.09 -8.77 -14.34
N HIS A 288 -11.15 -8.05 -13.21
CA HIS A 288 -11.04 -8.68 -11.90
C HIS A 288 -12.25 -9.58 -11.60
N THR A 289 -13.45 -9.15 -11.96
CA THR A 289 -14.68 -9.92 -11.77
C THR A 289 -14.66 -11.23 -12.57
N LEU A 290 -14.28 -11.17 -13.85
CA LEU A 290 -14.14 -12.35 -14.70
C LEU A 290 -13.10 -13.31 -14.16
N THR A 291 -12.00 -12.80 -13.63
CA THR A 291 -10.96 -13.64 -13.07
C THR A 291 -11.38 -14.31 -11.77
N ILE A 292 -12.05 -13.59 -10.87
CA ILE A 292 -12.63 -14.18 -9.65
C ILE A 292 -13.64 -15.26 -10.04
N SER A 293 -14.48 -15.00 -11.04
CA SER A 293 -15.47 -15.96 -11.54
C SER A 293 -14.82 -17.21 -12.13
N TYR A 294 -13.77 -17.04 -12.95
CA TYR A 294 -12.96 -18.13 -13.50
C TYR A 294 -12.33 -18.97 -12.39
N TRP A 295 -11.71 -18.30 -11.40
CA TRP A 295 -11.12 -18.95 -10.23
C TRP A 295 -12.15 -19.80 -9.49
N TYR A 296 -13.31 -19.21 -9.17
CA TYR A 296 -14.37 -19.91 -8.46
C TYR A 296 -14.88 -21.13 -9.24
N LYS A 297 -15.06 -20.99 -10.56
CA LYS A 297 -15.46 -22.13 -11.42
C LYS A 297 -14.44 -23.27 -11.36
N LYS A 298 -13.13 -22.95 -11.33
CA LYS A 298 -12.03 -23.91 -11.37
C LYS A 298 -11.75 -24.56 -10.01
N TYR A 299 -11.70 -23.77 -8.95
CA TYR A 299 -11.22 -24.21 -7.63
C TYR A 299 -12.32 -24.30 -6.56
N LYS A 300 -13.54 -23.85 -6.83
CA LYS A 300 -14.69 -23.83 -5.91
C LYS A 300 -14.41 -23.13 -4.57
N ASN A 301 -13.56 -22.12 -4.58
CA ASN A 301 -13.24 -21.28 -3.42
C ASN A 301 -12.92 -19.85 -3.86
N PHE A 302 -12.77 -18.94 -2.91
CA PHE A 302 -12.46 -17.53 -3.12
C PHE A 302 -11.05 -17.14 -2.67
N GLN A 303 -10.12 -18.07 -2.58
CA GLN A 303 -8.78 -17.79 -2.03
C GLN A 303 -7.98 -16.78 -2.86
N ILE A 304 -8.28 -16.61 -4.13
CA ILE A 304 -7.67 -15.55 -4.96
C ILE A 304 -7.94 -14.15 -4.42
N LEU A 305 -9.03 -13.97 -3.67
CA LEU A 305 -9.33 -12.68 -3.02
C LEU A 305 -8.29 -12.29 -1.97
N TYR A 306 -7.52 -13.24 -1.43
CA TYR A 306 -6.42 -12.95 -0.51
C TYR A 306 -5.28 -12.18 -1.19
N LEU A 307 -5.14 -12.32 -2.52
CA LEU A 307 -4.23 -11.50 -3.31
C LEU A 307 -4.92 -10.22 -3.78
N ILE A 308 -6.10 -10.36 -4.40
CA ILE A 308 -6.78 -9.26 -5.10
C ILE A 308 -7.18 -8.15 -4.14
N LEU A 309 -7.88 -8.46 -3.05
CA LEU A 309 -8.46 -7.43 -2.18
C LEU A 309 -7.40 -6.55 -1.50
N PRO A 310 -6.35 -7.10 -0.86
CA PRO A 310 -5.33 -6.24 -0.26
C PRO A 310 -4.55 -5.41 -1.30
N VAL A 311 -4.28 -5.97 -2.48
CA VAL A 311 -3.56 -5.25 -3.55
C VAL A 311 -4.40 -4.12 -4.12
N LEU A 312 -5.67 -4.36 -4.42
CA LEU A 312 -6.58 -3.31 -4.89
C LEU A 312 -6.86 -2.27 -3.80
N PHE A 313 -6.92 -2.69 -2.54
CA PHE A 313 -7.06 -1.76 -1.42
C PHE A 313 -5.82 -0.86 -1.29
N ALA A 314 -4.61 -1.40 -1.47
CA ALA A 314 -3.40 -0.58 -1.53
C ALA A 314 -3.42 0.38 -2.72
N ALA A 315 -3.86 -0.08 -3.89
CA ALA A 315 -3.98 0.73 -5.09
C ALA A 315 -4.99 1.89 -4.95
N PHE A 316 -5.89 1.82 -3.96
CA PHE A 316 -6.78 2.92 -3.62
C PHE A 316 -6.06 4.07 -2.90
N PHE A 317 -4.93 3.81 -2.25
CA PHE A 317 -4.18 4.81 -1.48
C PHE A 317 -2.80 5.12 -2.04
N ASP A 318 -2.38 4.46 -3.13
CA ASP A 318 -1.06 4.63 -3.71
C ASP A 318 -1.11 4.54 -5.24
N ALA A 319 -0.20 5.26 -5.90
CA ALA A 319 0.04 5.21 -7.35
C ALA A 319 0.79 3.93 -7.80
N ALA A 320 0.83 2.88 -6.98
CA ALA A 320 1.64 1.70 -7.25
C ALA A 320 1.27 1.00 -8.56
N MET A 321 -0.03 0.88 -8.86
CA MET A 321 -0.53 0.24 -10.08
C MET A 321 -0.30 1.06 -11.37
N GLU A 322 0.14 2.30 -11.24
CA GLU A 322 0.46 3.19 -12.35
C GLU A 322 1.92 3.04 -12.82
N SER A 323 2.76 2.37 -12.01
CA SER A 323 4.13 2.02 -12.37
C SER A 323 4.17 0.74 -13.22
N VAL A 324 5.29 0.50 -13.92
CA VAL A 324 5.47 -0.74 -14.67
C VAL A 324 5.78 -1.91 -13.75
N ARG A 325 6.58 -1.68 -12.71
CA ARG A 325 7.12 -2.71 -11.81
C ARG A 325 6.03 -3.42 -11.02
N TYR A 326 5.17 -2.65 -10.37
CA TYR A 326 4.17 -3.20 -9.47
C TYR A 326 3.09 -4.05 -10.19
N PRO A 327 2.46 -3.57 -11.27
CA PRO A 327 1.53 -4.40 -12.05
C PRO A 327 2.20 -5.63 -12.64
N LEU A 328 3.43 -5.52 -13.14
CA LEU A 328 4.17 -6.67 -13.69
C LEU A 328 4.29 -7.78 -12.64
N ILE A 329 4.72 -7.46 -11.43
CA ILE A 329 4.84 -8.43 -10.33
C ILE A 329 3.45 -8.96 -9.95
N TYR A 330 2.48 -8.08 -9.75
CA TYR A 330 1.11 -8.46 -9.36
C TYR A 330 0.49 -9.43 -10.36
N TYR A 331 0.46 -9.09 -11.65
CA TYR A 331 -0.16 -9.94 -12.67
C TYR A 331 0.64 -11.22 -12.95
N SER A 332 1.95 -11.22 -12.75
CA SER A 332 2.76 -12.43 -12.84
C SER A 332 2.39 -13.43 -11.75
N PHE A 333 2.33 -13.02 -10.49
CA PHE A 333 1.88 -13.88 -9.39
C PHE A 333 0.40 -14.25 -9.51
N PHE A 334 -0.42 -13.33 -9.96
CA PHE A 334 -1.82 -13.58 -10.24
C PHE A 334 -1.98 -14.71 -11.28
N GLY A 335 -1.27 -14.65 -12.41
CA GLY A 335 -1.25 -15.72 -13.42
C GLY A 335 -0.69 -17.04 -12.88
N TYR A 336 0.38 -16.98 -12.08
CA TYR A 336 0.94 -18.16 -11.42
C TYR A 336 -0.10 -18.85 -10.52
N PHE A 337 -0.76 -18.11 -9.64
CA PHE A 337 -1.78 -18.67 -8.77
C PHE A 337 -3.03 -19.11 -9.53
N ALA A 338 -3.46 -18.37 -10.56
CA ALA A 338 -4.60 -18.76 -11.40
C ALA A 338 -4.36 -20.12 -12.09
N LYS A 339 -3.11 -20.42 -12.45
CA LYS A 339 -2.73 -21.71 -13.04
C LYS A 339 -2.62 -22.82 -12.00
N ASN A 340 -1.92 -22.58 -10.89
CA ASN A 340 -1.49 -23.59 -9.94
C ASN A 340 -2.41 -23.74 -8.72
N GLY A 341 -3.27 -22.77 -8.46
CA GLY A 341 -4.08 -22.68 -7.25
C GLY A 341 -3.29 -22.07 -6.08
N ILE A 342 -4.02 -21.68 -5.05
CA ILE A 342 -3.51 -21.38 -3.72
C ILE A 342 -3.96 -22.54 -2.84
N ASN A 343 -3.04 -23.32 -2.29
CA ASN A 343 -3.27 -24.58 -1.55
C ASN A 343 -3.77 -25.74 -2.46
N LYS A 344 -2.87 -26.36 -3.15
CA LYS A 344 -3.07 -27.73 -3.66
C LYS A 344 -2.92 -28.72 -2.54
#